data_1bbddf97bb88330f1adc13f51b3507a4
#
_entry.id   1bbddf97bb88330f1adc13f51b3507a4
#
_cell.length_a   1.000
_cell.length_b   1.000
_cell.length_c   1.000
_cell.angle_alpha   90.00
_cell.angle_beta   90.00
_cell.angle_gamma   90.00
#
_symmetry.space_group_name_H-M   'P 1'
#
loop_
_entity.id
_entity.type
_entity.pdbx_description
1 polymer ?
#
loop_
_entity_poly.entity_id
_entity_poly.type
_entity_poly.pdbx_seq_one_letter_code
_entity_poly.pdbx_strand_id
1 'polypeptide(L)'
;LTSLVGSEMCIRDRMRRVFDGDEVLVEARRHRRKDKLEAKIVSIVKRGRSELLGKLIKDNSNYFVCPENPRINQDIFVPESELNDARKGQLVSVEITDVPTSKRLAQGRVIEVLGDYYSPGIETKIAVRDYSLPYKWSQEILESAQNLTSKISEDNSRVDLRLKHFITIDGSDARDFDDAVYCESFENEQFKLWVAIADVAEYVSQASSTDREALKRGNSVYFPNHVIPMLPE
;
A
#
# COMPACT_ATOMS: atom_id res chain seq x y z
N LEU A 1 -13.93 12.28 16.74
CA LEU A 1 -12.58 12.01 16.21
C LEU A 1 -12.44 12.68 14.86
N THR A 2 -12.21 13.96 14.88
CA THR A 2 -11.96 14.76 13.68
C THR A 2 -10.46 14.81 13.45
N SER A 3 -10.02 14.49 12.25
CA SER A 3 -8.67 14.78 11.76
C SER A 3 -8.32 16.23 12.08
N LEU A 4 -7.32 16.46 12.91
CA LEU A 4 -6.79 17.78 13.24
C LEU A 4 -5.91 18.30 12.08
N VAL A 5 -6.43 18.32 10.87
CA VAL A 5 -5.79 18.96 9.72
C VAL A 5 -6.07 20.46 9.83
N GLY A 6 -5.05 21.24 10.20
CA GLY A 6 -5.09 22.70 10.13
C GLY A 6 -5.11 23.50 11.42
N SER A 7 -5.04 22.87 12.60
CA SER A 7 -4.80 23.62 13.84
C SER A 7 -3.28 23.68 14.13
N GLU A 8 -2.72 24.87 14.26
CA GLU A 8 -1.35 25.05 14.77
C GLU A 8 -1.25 24.42 16.15
N MET A 9 -0.60 23.30 16.22
CA MET A 9 -0.42 22.55 17.45
C MET A 9 0.82 23.09 18.17
N CYS A 10 0.58 23.87 19.20
CA CYS A 10 1.61 24.61 19.93
C CYS A 10 2.29 23.83 21.05
N ILE A 11 2.76 22.61 20.86
CA ILE A 11 3.66 22.01 21.85
C ILE A 11 4.63 21.04 21.17
N ARG A 12 5.75 21.55 20.69
CA ARG A 12 6.86 20.76 20.10
C ARG A 12 7.29 19.58 20.98
N ASP A 13 7.26 19.71 22.29
CA ASP A 13 7.80 18.71 23.21
C ASP A 13 6.94 17.45 23.37
N ARG A 14 5.64 17.54 23.10
CA ARG A 14 4.72 16.40 23.17
C ARG A 14 4.49 15.72 21.83
N MET A 15 4.73 16.42 20.73
CA MET A 15 4.72 15.85 19.37
C MET A 15 5.80 14.79 19.18
N ARG A 16 6.90 14.85 19.93
CA ARG A 16 7.96 13.83 19.89
C ARG A 16 7.52 12.47 20.43
N ARG A 17 6.36 12.38 21.08
CA ARG A 17 5.86 11.12 21.66
C ARG A 17 4.89 10.38 20.76
N VAL A 18 4.46 11.01 19.67
CA VAL A 18 3.43 10.49 18.78
C VAL A 18 3.99 10.30 17.38
N PHE A 19 3.47 9.31 16.69
CA PHE A 19 3.72 9.06 15.28
C PHE A 19 2.50 9.42 14.46
N ASP A 20 2.70 9.62 13.16
CA ASP A 20 1.61 9.82 12.20
C ASP A 20 0.68 8.59 12.21
N GLY A 21 -0.64 8.85 12.35
CA GLY A 21 -1.66 7.81 12.46
C GLY A 21 -2.02 7.39 13.89
N ASP A 22 -1.32 7.89 14.95
CA ASP A 22 -1.68 7.61 16.32
C ASP A 22 -3.03 8.25 16.70
N GLU A 23 -3.90 7.50 17.38
CA GLU A 23 -5.09 8.04 18.03
C GLU A 23 -4.72 8.59 19.41
N VAL A 24 -5.00 9.85 19.62
CA VAL A 24 -4.59 10.55 20.84
C VAL A 24 -5.78 11.20 21.56
N LEU A 25 -5.72 11.18 22.88
CA LEU A 25 -6.60 11.98 23.72
C LEU A 25 -6.00 13.37 23.86
N VAL A 26 -6.76 14.40 23.51
CA VAL A 26 -6.33 15.78 23.58
C VAL A 26 -7.23 16.60 24.53
N GLU A 27 -6.61 17.55 25.23
CA GLU A 27 -7.29 18.60 25.98
C GLU A 27 -7.29 19.87 25.13
N ALA A 28 -8.47 20.32 24.68
CA ALA A 28 -8.60 21.55 23.91
C ALA A 28 -8.59 22.77 24.85
N ARG A 29 -7.74 23.77 24.57
CA ARG A 29 -7.67 25.03 25.28
C ARG A 29 -7.81 26.20 24.32
N ARG A 30 -8.56 27.21 24.69
CA ARG A 30 -8.66 28.45 23.94
C ARG A 30 -7.47 29.34 24.26
N HIS A 31 -6.69 29.70 23.23
CA HIS A 31 -5.56 30.60 23.42
C HIS A 31 -6.06 32.01 23.77
N ARG A 32 -5.62 32.57 24.88
CA ARG A 32 -6.12 33.86 25.41
C ARG A 32 -5.88 35.08 24.49
N ARG A 33 -4.94 35.02 23.54
CA ARG A 33 -4.54 36.14 22.67
C ARG A 33 -4.78 35.92 21.17
N LYS A 34 -5.12 34.71 20.77
CA LYS A 34 -5.42 34.36 19.39
C LYS A 34 -6.71 33.56 19.43
N ASP A 35 -7.71 33.91 18.64
CA ASP A 35 -8.99 33.18 18.61
C ASP A 35 -8.82 31.80 17.93
N LYS A 36 -7.87 31.02 18.45
CA LYS A 36 -7.49 29.69 17.99
C LYS A 36 -7.60 28.70 19.13
N LEU A 37 -8.04 27.48 18.79
CA LEU A 37 -8.04 26.33 19.69
C LEU A 37 -6.66 25.68 19.65
N GLU A 38 -6.04 25.54 20.82
CA GLU A 38 -4.82 24.76 21.01
C GLU A 38 -5.19 23.40 21.58
N ALA A 39 -4.61 22.34 21.02
CA ALA A 39 -4.79 20.99 21.52
C ALA A 39 -3.51 20.50 22.23
N LYS A 40 -3.68 20.05 23.48
CA LYS A 40 -2.60 19.43 24.26
C LYS A 40 -2.80 17.94 24.31
N ILE A 41 -1.85 17.16 23.77
CA ILE A 41 -1.90 15.70 23.87
C ILE A 41 -1.78 15.27 25.33
N VAL A 42 -2.77 14.55 25.83
CA VAL A 42 -2.83 13.99 27.17
C VAL A 42 -2.23 12.59 27.19
N SER A 43 -2.73 11.71 26.33
CA SER A 43 -2.29 10.33 26.22
C SER A 43 -2.48 9.81 24.79
N ILE A 44 -1.80 8.72 24.48
CA ILE A 44 -2.01 7.94 23.26
C ILE A 44 -3.02 6.85 23.60
N VAL A 45 -4.12 6.80 22.85
CA VAL A 45 -5.20 5.83 23.02
C VAL A 45 -4.87 4.55 22.23
N LYS A 46 -4.39 4.74 20.99
CA LYS A 46 -4.03 3.64 20.09
C LYS A 46 -2.86 4.05 19.20
N ARG A 47 -1.90 3.14 19.01
CA ARG A 47 -0.83 3.33 18.05
C ARG A 47 -1.36 3.08 16.63
N GLY A 48 -1.07 4.02 15.72
CA GLY A 48 -1.47 3.92 14.32
C GLY A 48 -0.59 2.96 13.54
N ARG A 49 0.72 3.02 13.78
CA ARG A 49 1.71 2.18 13.12
C ARG A 49 2.72 1.66 14.12
N SER A 50 3.01 0.37 14.05
CA SER A 50 4.12 -0.28 14.78
C SER A 50 5.37 -0.42 13.93
N GLU A 51 5.24 -0.22 12.61
CA GLU A 51 6.27 -0.42 11.61
C GLU A 51 6.48 0.87 10.82
N LEU A 52 7.73 1.25 10.60
CA LEU A 52 8.14 2.46 9.91
C LEU A 52 9.22 2.14 8.90
N LEU A 53 9.17 2.82 7.75
CA LEU A 53 10.25 2.83 6.77
C LEU A 53 11.20 3.97 7.02
N GLY A 54 12.48 3.73 6.77
CA GLY A 54 13.47 4.79 6.82
C GLY A 54 14.85 4.35 6.38
N LYS A 55 15.70 5.34 6.18
CA LYS A 55 17.11 5.15 5.83
C LYS A 55 17.94 4.87 7.08
N LEU A 56 18.68 3.76 7.07
CA LEU A 56 19.60 3.43 8.14
C LEU A 56 20.85 4.32 8.05
N ILE A 57 21.08 5.09 9.08
CA ILE A 57 22.26 5.95 9.24
C ILE A 57 23.09 5.48 10.44
N LYS A 58 24.37 5.83 10.43
CA LYS A 58 25.29 5.59 11.55
C LYS A 58 25.87 6.93 11.98
N ASP A 59 25.68 7.27 13.24
CA ASP A 59 26.30 8.42 13.90
C ASP A 59 27.18 7.92 15.04
N ASN A 60 28.48 8.18 14.94
CA ASN A 60 29.51 7.59 15.81
C ASN A 60 29.40 6.05 15.86
N SER A 61 29.09 5.50 17.04
CA SER A 61 28.90 4.06 17.25
C SER A 61 27.45 3.62 17.23
N ASN A 62 26.49 4.52 17.05
CA ASN A 62 25.07 4.26 17.14
C ASN A 62 24.41 4.22 15.78
N TYR A 63 23.38 3.39 15.65
CA TYR A 63 22.58 3.29 14.44
C TYR A 63 21.21 3.92 14.68
N PHE A 64 20.73 4.63 13.66
CA PHE A 64 19.43 5.27 13.66
C PHE A 64 18.74 5.03 12.32
N VAL A 65 17.43 4.95 12.35
CA VAL A 65 16.61 4.99 11.14
C VAL A 65 15.94 6.34 11.05
N CYS A 66 16.27 7.07 9.98
CA CYS A 66 15.63 8.33 9.62
C CYS A 66 14.36 7.99 8.83
N PRO A 67 13.15 8.25 9.40
CA PRO A 67 11.89 7.88 8.75
C PRO A 67 11.67 8.57 7.39
N GLU A 68 11.13 7.84 6.41
CA GLU A 68 10.71 8.39 5.12
C GLU A 68 9.51 9.35 5.26
N ASN A 69 8.62 9.06 6.20
CA ASN A 69 7.46 9.91 6.45
C ASN A 69 7.89 11.24 7.10
N PRO A 70 7.78 12.39 6.39
CA PRO A 70 8.24 13.69 6.89
C PRO A 70 7.43 14.21 8.09
N ARG A 71 6.29 13.58 8.41
CA ARG A 71 5.49 13.90 9.60
C ARG A 71 6.07 13.30 10.88
N ILE A 72 7.02 12.36 10.76
CA ILE A 72 7.73 11.77 11.89
C ILE A 72 9.03 12.54 12.07
N ASN A 73 9.07 13.43 13.06
CA ASN A 73 10.17 14.38 13.28
C ASN A 73 11.24 13.85 14.24
N GLN A 74 11.48 12.55 14.27
CA GLN A 74 12.50 11.95 15.11
C GLN A 74 13.07 10.68 14.47
N ASP A 75 14.37 10.48 14.68
CA ASP A 75 15.03 9.24 14.29
C ASP A 75 14.71 8.12 15.30
N ILE A 76 14.73 6.88 14.81
CA ILE A 76 14.52 5.68 15.59
C ILE A 76 15.88 5.08 15.94
N PHE A 77 16.22 4.97 17.21
CA PHE A 77 17.44 4.30 17.63
C PHE A 77 17.31 2.79 17.40
N VAL A 78 18.33 2.20 16.79
CA VAL A 78 18.41 0.73 16.57
C VAL A 78 19.68 0.21 17.21
N PRO A 79 19.56 -0.66 18.22
CA PRO A 79 20.72 -1.34 18.80
C PRO A 79 21.45 -2.19 17.74
N GLU A 80 22.75 -2.34 17.88
CA GLU A 80 23.56 -3.12 16.93
C GLU A 80 23.11 -4.58 16.83
N SER A 81 22.62 -5.16 17.93
CA SER A 81 22.04 -6.51 17.97
C SER A 81 20.72 -6.64 17.20
N GLU A 82 20.06 -5.53 16.89
CA GLU A 82 18.73 -5.48 16.26
C GLU A 82 18.78 -5.03 14.79
N LEU A 83 19.96 -5.00 14.18
CA LEU A 83 20.18 -4.55 12.82
C LEU A 83 19.72 -5.53 11.75
N ASN A 84 19.59 -6.83 12.07
CA ASN A 84 19.18 -7.86 11.10
C ASN A 84 20.00 -7.80 9.78
N ASP A 85 21.33 -7.75 9.89
CA ASP A 85 22.29 -7.62 8.78
C ASP A 85 22.19 -6.33 7.94
N ALA A 86 21.38 -5.37 8.35
CA ALA A 86 21.25 -4.11 7.66
C ALA A 86 22.55 -3.28 7.74
N ARG A 87 22.85 -2.56 6.68
CA ARG A 87 24.05 -1.72 6.56
C ARG A 87 23.68 -0.26 6.42
N LYS A 88 24.56 0.62 6.89
CA LYS A 88 24.43 2.06 6.68
C LYS A 88 24.13 2.41 5.21
N GLY A 89 23.13 3.23 4.99
CA GLY A 89 22.73 3.69 3.65
C GLY A 89 21.62 2.86 3.02
N GLN A 90 21.15 1.81 3.68
CA GLN A 90 20.03 1.02 3.19
C GLN A 90 18.68 1.56 3.66
N LEU A 91 17.66 1.34 2.85
CA LEU A 91 16.27 1.49 3.23
C LEU A 91 15.85 0.23 4.00
N VAL A 92 15.30 0.43 5.18
CA VAL A 92 14.88 -0.64 6.08
C VAL A 92 13.46 -0.42 6.58
N SER A 93 12.77 -1.51 6.89
CA SER A 93 11.59 -1.49 7.72
C SER A 93 11.96 -1.78 9.17
N VAL A 94 11.46 -0.96 10.08
CA VAL A 94 11.75 -1.03 11.52
C VAL A 94 10.45 -1.18 12.29
N GLU A 95 10.39 -2.19 13.14
CA GLU A 95 9.35 -2.32 14.15
C GLU A 95 9.75 -1.54 15.41
N ILE A 96 8.82 -0.74 15.93
CA ILE A 96 9.04 0.03 17.16
C ILE A 96 8.91 -0.89 18.36
N THR A 97 10.01 -1.08 19.08
CA THR A 97 10.06 -1.90 20.31
C THR A 97 9.82 -1.08 21.57
N ASP A 98 10.38 0.14 21.61
CA ASP A 98 10.17 1.08 22.69
C ASP A 98 9.67 2.42 22.18
N VAL A 99 8.60 2.89 22.80
CA VAL A 99 7.99 4.16 22.43
C VAL A 99 8.80 5.36 22.92
N PRO A 100 8.80 6.46 22.16
CA PRO A 100 9.56 7.64 22.56
C PRO A 100 8.96 8.29 23.80
N THR A 101 9.85 8.87 24.61
CA THR A 101 9.49 9.66 25.79
C THR A 101 10.02 11.09 25.66
N SER A 102 9.78 11.95 26.65
CA SER A 102 10.39 13.30 26.67
C SER A 102 11.92 13.29 26.74
N LYS A 103 12.53 12.17 27.16
CA LYS A 103 13.98 12.05 27.41
C LYS A 103 14.66 11.00 26.53
N ARG A 104 13.92 10.15 25.85
CA ARG A 104 14.48 9.05 25.02
C ARG A 104 13.80 9.04 23.66
N LEU A 105 14.61 8.81 22.63
CA LEU A 105 14.11 8.51 21.28
C LEU A 105 13.34 7.18 21.29
N ALA A 106 12.53 6.97 20.26
CA ALA A 106 11.98 5.66 20.00
C ALA A 106 13.11 4.67 19.74
N GLN A 107 12.93 3.42 20.16
CA GLN A 107 13.81 2.33 19.83
C GLN A 107 13.07 1.34 18.95
N GLY A 108 13.79 0.72 18.01
CA GLY A 108 13.23 -0.26 17.11
C GLY A 108 14.21 -1.34 16.73
N ARG A 109 13.70 -2.36 16.04
CA ARG A 109 14.50 -3.42 15.41
C ARG A 109 14.22 -3.46 13.92
N VAL A 110 15.24 -3.75 13.13
CA VAL A 110 15.07 -3.95 11.68
C VAL A 110 14.40 -5.30 11.45
N ILE A 111 13.26 -5.26 10.76
CA ILE A 111 12.51 -6.47 10.38
C ILE A 111 12.71 -6.85 8.92
N GLU A 112 13.05 -5.88 8.05
CA GLU A 112 13.27 -6.12 6.63
C GLU A 112 14.30 -5.12 6.07
N VAL A 113 15.21 -5.60 5.23
CA VAL A 113 16.09 -4.75 4.42
C VAL A 113 15.55 -4.70 3.00
N LEU A 114 15.13 -3.51 2.54
CA LEU A 114 14.51 -3.34 1.24
C LEU A 114 15.53 -3.14 0.10
N GLY A 115 16.74 -2.72 0.43
CA GLY A 115 17.86 -2.51 -0.49
C GLY A 115 18.61 -1.21 -0.23
N ASP A 116 19.55 -0.88 -1.12
CA ASP A 116 20.28 0.37 -1.02
C ASP A 116 19.37 1.56 -1.33
N TYR A 117 19.45 2.60 -0.52
CA TYR A 117 18.53 3.74 -0.56
C TYR A 117 18.47 4.47 -1.93
N TYR A 118 19.55 4.42 -2.69
CA TYR A 118 19.62 5.05 -4.02
C TYR A 118 19.52 4.02 -5.17
N SER A 119 19.11 2.79 -4.90
CA SER A 119 18.93 1.80 -5.96
C SER A 119 17.68 2.08 -6.80
N PRO A 120 17.70 1.82 -8.11
CA PRO A 120 16.54 1.95 -8.97
C PRO A 120 15.34 1.14 -8.45
N GLY A 121 14.15 1.75 -8.45
CA GLY A 121 12.90 1.11 -8.00
C GLY A 121 12.67 1.13 -6.49
N ILE A 122 13.54 1.78 -5.73
CA ILE A 122 13.35 1.91 -4.28
C ILE A 122 12.11 2.75 -3.95
N GLU A 123 11.81 3.75 -4.78
CA GLU A 123 10.64 4.63 -4.64
C GLU A 123 9.33 3.84 -4.72
N THR A 124 9.27 2.84 -5.60
CA THR A 124 8.12 1.92 -5.68
C THR A 124 7.96 1.14 -4.39
N LYS A 125 9.07 0.62 -3.82
CA LYS A 125 9.03 -0.09 -2.54
C LYS A 125 8.57 0.80 -1.39
N ILE A 126 9.02 2.06 -1.36
CA ILE A 126 8.58 3.06 -0.38
C ILE A 126 7.07 3.29 -0.54
N ALA A 127 6.59 3.58 -1.75
CA ALA A 127 5.18 3.84 -2.01
C ALA A 127 4.30 2.65 -1.60
N VAL A 128 4.68 1.43 -1.95
CA VAL A 128 3.95 0.20 -1.57
C VAL A 128 3.76 0.10 -0.07
N ARG A 129 4.78 0.42 0.72
CA ARG A 129 4.73 0.36 2.18
C ARG A 129 3.96 1.55 2.79
N ASP A 130 4.23 2.77 2.31
CA ASP A 130 3.60 3.98 2.83
C ASP A 130 2.08 3.98 2.65
N TYR A 131 1.63 3.51 1.49
CA TYR A 131 0.20 3.37 1.19
C TYR A 131 -0.39 2.04 1.66
N SER A 132 0.42 1.19 2.32
CA SER A 132 -0.02 -0.13 2.81
C SER A 132 -0.67 -0.98 1.71
N LEU A 133 -0.11 -0.92 0.49
CA LEU A 133 -0.65 -1.67 -0.64
C LEU A 133 -0.46 -3.18 -0.43
N PRO A 134 -1.46 -4.01 -0.70
CA PRO A 134 -1.38 -5.45 -0.54
C PRO A 134 -0.58 -6.07 -1.69
N TYR A 135 0.73 -6.20 -1.54
CA TYR A 135 1.66 -6.68 -2.58
C TYR A 135 2.02 -8.16 -2.47
N LYS A 136 1.64 -8.82 -1.39
CA LYS A 136 1.87 -10.26 -1.20
C LYS A 136 0.57 -11.03 -1.35
N TRP A 137 0.65 -12.20 -1.92
CA TRP A 137 -0.43 -13.18 -1.98
C TRP A 137 -0.28 -14.21 -0.86
N SER A 138 -1.37 -14.67 -0.32
CA SER A 138 -1.35 -15.85 0.58
C SER A 138 -1.08 -17.11 -0.23
N GLN A 139 -0.49 -18.10 0.42
CA GLN A 139 -0.21 -19.41 -0.21
C GLN A 139 -1.51 -20.07 -0.73
N GLU A 140 -2.59 -19.97 0.01
CA GLU A 140 -3.92 -20.48 -0.38
C GLU A 140 -4.40 -19.90 -1.72
N ILE A 141 -4.23 -18.58 -1.92
CA ILE A 141 -4.65 -17.92 -3.17
C ILE A 141 -3.76 -18.35 -4.33
N LEU A 142 -2.44 -18.45 -4.12
CA LEU A 142 -1.52 -18.91 -5.15
C LEU A 142 -1.80 -20.34 -5.60
N GLU A 143 -2.07 -21.24 -4.65
CA GLU A 143 -2.45 -22.62 -4.95
C GLU A 143 -3.81 -22.69 -5.67
N SER A 144 -4.79 -21.87 -5.25
CA SER A 144 -6.08 -21.77 -5.93
C SER A 144 -5.92 -21.32 -7.39
N ALA A 145 -5.10 -20.29 -7.63
CA ALA A 145 -4.84 -19.80 -8.99
C ALA A 145 -4.13 -20.83 -9.86
N GLN A 146 -3.14 -21.56 -9.33
CA GLN A 146 -2.43 -22.63 -10.07
C GLN A 146 -3.33 -23.80 -10.46
N ASN A 147 -4.42 -24.05 -9.74
CA ASN A 147 -5.36 -25.11 -10.03
C ASN A 147 -6.43 -24.71 -11.07
N LEU A 148 -6.46 -23.44 -11.50
CA LEU A 148 -7.37 -23.00 -12.55
C LEU A 148 -6.95 -23.57 -13.89
N THR A 149 -7.94 -23.89 -14.71
CA THR A 149 -7.72 -24.40 -16.07
C THR A 149 -8.17 -23.38 -17.10
N SER A 150 -7.40 -23.21 -18.17
CA SER A 150 -7.78 -22.41 -19.32
C SER A 150 -8.84 -23.07 -20.22
N LYS A 151 -9.23 -24.33 -19.91
CA LYS A 151 -10.27 -25.03 -20.66
C LYS A 151 -11.63 -24.53 -20.22
N ILE A 152 -12.30 -23.84 -21.12
CA ILE A 152 -13.69 -23.45 -20.96
C ILE A 152 -14.56 -24.70 -21.07
N SER A 153 -15.52 -24.86 -20.14
CA SER A 153 -16.49 -25.96 -20.23
C SER A 153 -17.32 -25.81 -21.51
N GLU A 154 -17.37 -26.84 -22.33
CA GLU A 154 -18.20 -26.90 -23.53
C GLU A 154 -19.65 -27.17 -23.09
N ASP A 155 -20.24 -26.28 -22.34
CA ASP A 155 -21.66 -26.32 -22.07
C ASP A 155 -22.42 -25.56 -23.16
N ASN A 156 -23.64 -25.99 -23.43
CA ASN A 156 -24.49 -25.39 -24.46
C ASN A 156 -25.00 -23.97 -24.11
N SER A 157 -24.55 -23.39 -23.02
CA SER A 157 -24.92 -22.04 -22.59
C SER A 157 -24.06 -20.95 -23.23
N ARG A 158 -22.88 -21.31 -23.76
CA ARG A 158 -21.93 -20.37 -24.36
C ARG A 158 -21.98 -20.40 -25.88
N VAL A 159 -21.86 -19.24 -26.49
CA VAL A 159 -21.75 -19.09 -27.96
C VAL A 159 -20.29 -18.91 -28.34
N ASP A 160 -19.80 -19.74 -29.27
CA ASP A 160 -18.43 -19.62 -29.77
C ASP A 160 -18.30 -18.42 -30.71
N LEU A 161 -17.57 -17.39 -30.28
CA LEU A 161 -17.27 -16.19 -31.05
C LEU A 161 -15.80 -16.09 -31.48
N ARG A 162 -14.99 -17.14 -31.31
CA ARG A 162 -13.55 -17.14 -31.61
C ARG A 162 -13.21 -16.83 -33.07
N LEU A 163 -14.15 -16.98 -34.00
CA LEU A 163 -13.98 -16.61 -35.41
C LEU A 163 -14.22 -15.11 -35.68
N LYS A 164 -14.70 -14.35 -34.71
CA LYS A 164 -14.84 -12.89 -34.82
C LYS A 164 -13.55 -12.20 -34.42
N HIS A 165 -13.17 -11.17 -35.18
CA HIS A 165 -11.92 -10.45 -34.97
C HIS A 165 -12.09 -9.37 -33.86
N PHE A 166 -12.29 -9.82 -32.63
CA PHE A 166 -12.29 -8.91 -31.49
C PHE A 166 -10.92 -8.25 -31.30
N ILE A 167 -10.93 -6.98 -30.96
CA ILE A 167 -9.75 -6.20 -30.61
C ILE A 167 -9.94 -5.57 -29.23
N THR A 168 -8.85 -5.42 -28.48
CA THR A 168 -8.78 -4.61 -27.27
C THR A 168 -8.16 -3.25 -27.62
N ILE A 169 -8.54 -2.19 -26.90
CA ILE A 169 -8.04 -0.82 -27.13
C ILE A 169 -7.51 -0.27 -25.81
N ASP A 170 -6.41 -0.87 -25.36
CA ASP A 170 -5.78 -0.58 -24.08
C ASP A 170 -4.44 0.12 -24.26
N GLY A 171 -3.89 0.67 -23.19
CA GLY A 171 -2.53 1.14 -23.17
C GLY A 171 -1.51 -0.01 -23.39
N SER A 172 -0.34 0.32 -23.90
CA SER A 172 0.71 -0.68 -24.20
C SER A 172 1.24 -1.41 -22.97
N ASP A 173 1.00 -0.88 -21.79
CA ASP A 173 1.40 -1.38 -20.47
C ASP A 173 0.26 -2.09 -19.72
N ALA A 174 -0.94 -2.16 -20.30
CA ALA A 174 -2.08 -2.86 -19.71
C ALA A 174 -1.76 -4.37 -19.52
N ARG A 175 -2.21 -4.91 -18.39
CA ARG A 175 -2.03 -6.30 -17.98
C ARG A 175 -3.34 -7.05 -17.77
N ASP A 176 -4.42 -6.30 -17.54
CA ASP A 176 -5.77 -6.76 -17.29
C ASP A 176 -6.68 -6.22 -18.41
N PHE A 177 -6.91 -7.03 -19.42
CA PHE A 177 -7.82 -6.70 -20.53
C PHE A 177 -9.24 -7.05 -20.10
N ASP A 178 -10.04 -6.04 -19.78
CA ASP A 178 -11.40 -6.24 -19.29
C ASP A 178 -12.42 -6.36 -20.42
N ASP A 179 -12.20 -5.66 -21.55
CA ASP A 179 -13.14 -5.62 -22.65
C ASP A 179 -12.48 -5.75 -24.03
N ALA A 180 -13.27 -6.25 -24.95
CA ALA A 180 -12.91 -6.31 -26.36
C ALA A 180 -14.12 -5.94 -27.22
N VAL A 181 -13.86 -5.35 -28.38
CA VAL A 181 -14.89 -4.89 -29.27
C VAL A 181 -14.72 -5.47 -30.67
N TYR A 182 -15.83 -5.69 -31.35
CA TYR A 182 -15.89 -6.06 -32.76
C TYR A 182 -17.10 -5.39 -33.40
N CYS A 183 -16.94 -4.88 -34.61
CA CYS A 183 -17.99 -4.20 -35.35
C CYS A 183 -18.23 -4.87 -36.71
N GLU A 184 -19.49 -5.14 -37.03
CA GLU A 184 -19.96 -5.59 -38.32
C GLU A 184 -20.76 -4.49 -39.02
N SER A 185 -20.46 -4.21 -40.28
CA SER A 185 -21.28 -3.31 -41.08
C SER A 185 -22.33 -4.11 -41.86
N PHE A 186 -23.52 -3.56 -41.97
CA PHE A 186 -24.61 -4.10 -42.78
C PHE A 186 -24.93 -3.17 -43.95
N GLU A 187 -25.71 -3.67 -44.92
CA GLU A 187 -26.32 -2.86 -45.93
C GLU A 187 -27.17 -1.75 -45.26
N ASN A 188 -27.28 -0.57 -45.87
CA ASN A 188 -27.97 0.62 -45.33
C ASN A 188 -27.30 1.39 -44.21
N GLU A 189 -25.97 1.43 -44.16
CA GLU A 189 -25.19 2.21 -43.16
C GLU A 189 -25.48 1.82 -41.71
N GLN A 190 -25.93 0.61 -41.47
CA GLN A 190 -26.13 0.07 -40.13
C GLN A 190 -24.91 -0.68 -39.66
N PHE A 191 -24.64 -0.62 -38.34
CA PHE A 191 -23.54 -1.31 -37.70
C PHE A 191 -24.07 -2.15 -36.55
N LYS A 192 -23.46 -3.32 -36.36
CA LYS A 192 -23.67 -4.13 -35.18
C LYS A 192 -22.38 -4.13 -34.36
N LEU A 193 -22.44 -3.53 -33.18
CA LEU A 193 -21.34 -3.54 -32.25
C LEU A 193 -21.46 -4.74 -31.31
N TRP A 194 -20.38 -5.47 -31.17
CA TRP A 194 -20.19 -6.52 -30.18
C TRP A 194 -19.23 -6.01 -29.11
N VAL A 195 -19.63 -6.14 -27.86
CA VAL A 195 -18.79 -5.82 -26.69
C VAL A 195 -18.68 -7.10 -25.88
N ALA A 196 -17.46 -7.61 -25.71
CA ALA A 196 -17.16 -8.76 -24.89
C ALA A 196 -16.46 -8.31 -23.63
N ILE A 197 -16.95 -8.72 -22.48
CA ILE A 197 -16.36 -8.44 -21.17
C ILE A 197 -15.75 -9.73 -20.62
N ALA A 198 -14.56 -9.64 -20.01
CA ALA A 198 -13.91 -10.77 -19.38
C ALA A 198 -14.82 -11.42 -18.32
N ASP A 199 -15.06 -12.73 -18.45
CA ASP A 199 -15.94 -13.49 -17.52
C ASP A 199 -15.14 -13.91 -16.28
N VAL A 200 -14.78 -12.93 -15.47
CA VAL A 200 -13.99 -13.15 -14.25
C VAL A 200 -14.72 -14.07 -13.27
N ALA A 201 -16.07 -14.07 -13.28
CA ALA A 201 -16.88 -14.90 -12.39
C ALA A 201 -16.76 -16.41 -12.67
N GLU A 202 -16.32 -16.81 -13.86
CA GLU A 202 -16.00 -18.21 -14.18
C GLU A 202 -14.83 -18.74 -13.33
N TYR A 203 -13.87 -17.87 -13.01
CA TYR A 203 -12.64 -18.22 -12.29
C TYR A 203 -12.67 -17.82 -10.83
N VAL A 204 -13.36 -16.73 -10.49
CA VAL A 204 -13.44 -16.18 -9.13
C VAL A 204 -14.82 -16.40 -8.57
N SER A 205 -14.99 -17.52 -7.87
CA SER A 205 -16.27 -17.84 -7.22
C SER A 205 -16.57 -16.88 -6.08
N GLN A 206 -17.83 -16.48 -5.96
CA GLN A 206 -18.31 -15.62 -4.88
C GLN A 206 -17.91 -16.16 -3.49
N ALA A 207 -17.44 -15.31 -2.61
CA ALA A 207 -16.98 -15.61 -1.26
C ALA A 207 -15.78 -16.60 -1.18
N SER A 208 -15.07 -16.84 -2.29
CA SER A 208 -13.80 -17.54 -2.28
C SER A 208 -12.70 -16.71 -1.58
N SER A 209 -11.55 -17.29 -1.29
CA SER A 209 -10.37 -16.56 -0.79
C SER A 209 -9.90 -15.51 -1.77
N THR A 210 -9.91 -15.83 -3.07
CA THR A 210 -9.55 -14.91 -4.15
C THR A 210 -10.52 -13.74 -4.25
N ASP A 211 -11.84 -13.99 -4.18
CA ASP A 211 -12.88 -12.96 -4.20
C ASP A 211 -12.72 -11.97 -3.02
N ARG A 212 -12.53 -12.50 -1.81
CA ARG A 212 -12.31 -11.66 -0.63
C ARG A 212 -11.04 -10.81 -0.73
N GLU A 213 -9.96 -11.35 -1.28
CA GLU A 213 -8.72 -10.59 -1.46
C GLU A 213 -8.85 -9.56 -2.58
N ALA A 214 -9.51 -9.90 -3.69
CA ALA A 214 -9.80 -8.96 -4.77
C ALA A 214 -10.66 -7.79 -4.29
N LEU A 215 -11.71 -8.06 -3.50
CA LEU A 215 -12.54 -7.02 -2.88
C LEU A 215 -11.73 -6.10 -1.96
N LYS A 216 -10.78 -6.66 -1.20
CA LYS A 216 -9.88 -5.89 -0.32
C LYS A 216 -8.91 -5.01 -1.12
N ARG A 217 -8.40 -5.51 -2.25
CA ARG A 217 -7.50 -4.75 -3.14
C ARG A 217 -8.23 -3.65 -3.89
N GLY A 218 -9.43 -3.94 -4.39
CA GLY A 218 -10.32 -3.02 -5.07
C GLY A 218 -9.95 -2.71 -6.52
N ASN A 219 -8.66 -2.68 -6.85
CA ASN A 219 -8.14 -2.46 -8.20
C ASN A 219 -6.69 -2.97 -8.31
N SER A 220 -6.16 -2.99 -9.53
CA SER A 220 -4.72 -3.11 -9.79
C SER A 220 -4.04 -1.76 -9.62
N VAL A 221 -2.79 -1.75 -9.14
CA VAL A 221 -1.99 -0.53 -8.95
C VAL A 221 -0.77 -0.58 -9.87
N TYR A 222 -0.70 0.37 -10.79
CA TYR A 222 0.36 0.47 -11.80
C TYR A 222 1.47 1.41 -11.35
N PHE A 223 2.70 0.93 -11.41
CA PHE A 223 3.94 1.69 -11.29
C PHE A 223 4.69 1.65 -12.63
N PRO A 224 5.64 2.53 -12.90
CA PRO A 224 6.33 2.59 -14.21
C PRO A 224 6.91 1.26 -14.68
N ASN A 225 7.37 0.39 -13.78
CA ASN A 225 8.02 -0.89 -14.12
C ASN A 225 7.46 -2.07 -13.31
N HIS A 226 6.34 -1.90 -12.63
CA HIS A 226 5.77 -2.92 -11.77
C HIS A 226 4.26 -2.72 -11.61
N VAL A 227 3.54 -3.83 -11.58
CA VAL A 227 2.09 -3.82 -11.30
C VAL A 227 1.84 -4.64 -10.04
N ILE A 228 0.97 -4.14 -9.18
CA ILE A 228 0.37 -4.92 -8.10
C ILE A 228 -1.03 -5.26 -8.56
N PRO A 229 -1.27 -6.48 -9.05
CA PRO A 229 -2.53 -6.83 -9.67
C PRO A 229 -3.63 -7.07 -8.62
N MET A 230 -4.89 -6.85 -9.02
CA MET A 230 -6.07 -7.15 -8.19
C MET A 230 -6.30 -8.66 -8.06
N LEU A 231 -5.98 -9.42 -9.09
CA LEU A 231 -6.05 -10.88 -9.15
C LEU A 231 -4.66 -11.49 -9.33
N PRO A 232 -4.39 -12.71 -8.83
CA PRO A 232 -3.11 -13.37 -9.05
C PRO A 232 -2.91 -13.70 -10.53
N GLU A 233 -1.66 -13.53 -11.03
CA GLU A 233 -1.27 -13.86 -12.40
C GLU A 233 -1.07 -15.37 -12.61
#